data_08e60108dd06cc8df52ea73de5d254d5
#
_entry.id   08e60108dd06cc8df52ea73de5d254d5
#
_cell.length_a   1.000
_cell.length_b   1.000
_cell.length_c   1.000
_cell.angle_alpha   90.00
_cell.angle_beta   90.00
_cell.angle_gamma   90.00
#
_symmetry.space_group_name_H-M   'P 1'
#
loop_
_entity.id
_entity.type
_entity.pdbx_description
1 polymer ?
#
loop_
_entity_poly.entity_id
_entity_poly.type
_entity_poly.pdbx_seq_one_letter_code
_entity_poly.pdbx_strand_id
1 'polypeptide(L)'
;MRSRFEAFRSADVAWLLASWHPSTRPPTLDLSDNPTWRGLQIVYTVAGGPTDDMGIVEFRATYLRPGGGVGVQQERSRFVREAGRWYYLAEV
;
A
#
# COMPACT_ATOMS: atom_id res chain seq x y z
N MET A 1 2.42 5.70 -0.07
CA MET A 1 2.32 4.45 -0.87
C MET A 1 3.66 3.76 -1.06
N ARG A 2 4.70 4.46 -1.41
CA ARG A 2 6.01 3.82 -1.67
C ARG A 2 6.56 3.07 -0.46
N SER A 3 6.47 3.64 0.74
CA SER A 3 6.94 2.95 1.95
C SER A 3 6.19 1.65 2.21
N ARG A 4 4.89 1.62 1.90
CA ARG A 4 4.09 0.40 2.03
C ARG A 4 4.47 -0.62 0.97
N PHE A 5 4.73 -0.18 -0.27
CA PHE A 5 5.21 -1.08 -1.32
C PHE A 5 6.54 -1.74 -0.91
N GLU A 6 7.49 -0.95 -0.40
CA GLU A 6 8.76 -1.49 0.09
C GLU A 6 8.55 -2.44 1.27
N ALA A 7 7.58 -2.15 2.15
CA ALA A 7 7.24 -3.03 3.25
C ALA A 7 6.65 -4.37 2.76
N PHE A 8 5.80 -4.36 1.74
CA PHE A 8 5.34 -5.60 1.11
C PHE A 8 6.49 -6.36 0.47
N ARG A 9 7.37 -5.66 -0.23
CA ARG A 9 8.51 -6.25 -0.92
C ARG A 9 9.48 -6.93 0.05
N SER A 10 9.72 -6.32 1.20
CA SER A 10 10.63 -6.84 2.23
C SER A 10 9.93 -7.66 3.30
N ALA A 11 8.61 -7.87 3.18
CA ALA A 11 7.78 -8.55 4.17
C ALA A 11 7.86 -7.92 5.56
N ASP A 12 7.85 -6.59 5.62
CA ASP A 12 7.88 -5.83 6.86
C ASP A 12 6.46 -5.70 7.43
N VAL A 13 6.01 -6.72 8.13
CA VAL A 13 4.67 -6.77 8.75
C VAL A 13 4.50 -5.64 9.76
N ALA A 14 5.53 -5.33 10.55
CA ALA A 14 5.46 -4.29 11.57
C ALA A 14 5.13 -2.93 10.96
N TRP A 15 5.80 -2.55 9.86
CA TRP A 15 5.51 -1.29 9.19
C TRP A 15 4.14 -1.29 8.51
N LEU A 16 3.74 -2.40 7.89
CA LEU A 16 2.41 -2.50 7.26
C LEU A 16 1.30 -2.28 8.30
N LEU A 17 1.41 -2.87 9.47
CA LEU A 17 0.44 -2.67 10.54
C LEU A 17 0.53 -1.26 11.14
N ALA A 18 1.72 -0.74 11.39
CA ALA A 18 1.91 0.60 11.94
C ALA A 18 1.40 1.71 11.01
N SER A 19 1.52 1.52 9.68
CA SER A 19 1.05 2.47 8.69
C SER A 19 -0.40 2.26 8.25
N TRP A 20 -1.10 1.32 8.85
CA TRP A 20 -2.50 1.02 8.61
C TRP A 20 -3.34 1.71 9.68
N HIS A 21 -4.38 2.45 9.26
CA HIS A 21 -5.21 3.18 10.21
C HIS A 21 -5.88 2.21 11.21
N PRO A 22 -5.90 2.55 12.50
CA PRO A 22 -6.46 1.66 13.53
C PRO A 22 -7.90 1.21 13.28
N SER A 23 -8.72 2.07 12.64
CA SER A 23 -10.13 1.74 12.38
C SER A 23 -10.33 0.57 11.43
N THR A 24 -9.35 0.27 10.58
CA THR A 24 -9.43 -0.80 9.58
C THR A 24 -8.29 -1.80 9.69
N ARG A 25 -7.35 -1.57 10.59
CA ARG A 25 -6.18 -2.43 10.78
C ARG A 25 -6.60 -3.82 11.24
N PRO A 26 -6.15 -4.89 10.55
CA PRO A 26 -6.37 -6.25 11.05
C PRO A 26 -5.50 -6.50 12.29
N PRO A 27 -5.89 -7.41 13.18
CA PRO A 27 -5.09 -7.74 14.37
C PRO A 27 -3.76 -8.40 14.01
N THR A 28 -3.73 -9.15 12.91
CA THR A 28 -2.54 -9.83 12.41
C THR A 28 -2.51 -9.75 10.89
N LEU A 29 -1.32 -9.89 10.31
CA LEU A 29 -1.13 -9.89 8.86
C LEU A 29 -0.20 -11.05 8.50
N ASP A 30 -0.69 -11.95 7.66
CA ASP A 30 0.06 -13.10 7.15
C ASP A 30 0.51 -12.81 5.72
N LEU A 31 1.83 -12.77 5.50
CA LEU A 31 2.44 -12.56 4.19
C LEU A 31 3.02 -13.84 3.58
N SER A 32 2.58 -15.01 4.05
CA SER A 32 3.11 -16.30 3.55
C SER A 32 2.88 -16.48 2.04
N ASP A 33 1.77 -15.95 1.51
CA ASP A 33 1.44 -15.98 0.07
C ASP A 33 1.82 -14.68 -0.64
N ASN A 34 2.68 -13.87 -0.02
CA ASN A 34 3.07 -12.58 -0.58
C ASN A 34 3.83 -12.78 -1.90
N PRO A 35 3.40 -12.11 -3.01
CA PRO A 35 4.13 -12.21 -4.27
C PRO A 35 5.55 -11.63 -4.17
N THR A 36 6.38 -11.98 -5.15
CA THR A 36 7.68 -11.33 -5.32
C THR A 36 7.48 -10.01 -6.07
N TRP A 37 7.36 -8.93 -5.32
CA TRP A 37 7.11 -7.59 -5.87
C TRP A 37 8.35 -7.06 -6.58
N ARG A 38 8.16 -6.44 -7.76
CA ARG A 38 9.24 -5.96 -8.62
C ARG A 38 9.22 -4.45 -8.83
N GLY A 39 8.06 -3.86 -9.02
CA GLY A 39 7.99 -2.44 -9.33
C GLY A 39 6.66 -1.82 -8.96
N LEU A 40 6.68 -0.51 -8.77
CA LEU A 40 5.53 0.31 -8.43
C LEU A 40 5.44 1.48 -9.39
N GLN A 41 4.27 1.69 -9.97
CA GLN A 41 3.95 2.86 -10.77
C GLN A 41 2.76 3.57 -10.13
N ILE A 42 2.93 4.83 -9.78
CA ILE A 42 1.82 5.68 -9.36
C ILE A 42 1.13 6.17 -10.63
N VAL A 43 -0.13 5.80 -10.79
CA VAL A 43 -0.92 6.14 -11.99
C VAL A 43 -1.47 7.56 -11.86
N TYR A 44 -2.15 7.85 -10.74
CA TYR A 44 -2.56 9.20 -10.42
C TYR A 44 -2.93 9.32 -8.95
N THR A 45 -3.03 10.57 -8.48
CA THR A 45 -3.39 10.87 -7.09
C THR A 45 -4.51 11.91 -7.06
N VAL A 46 -5.35 11.83 -6.02
CA VAL A 46 -6.38 12.83 -5.73
C VAL A 46 -6.13 13.35 -4.32
N ALA A 47 -6.05 14.68 -4.14
CA ALA A 47 -5.76 15.31 -2.86
C ALA A 47 -4.43 14.77 -2.27
N GLY A 48 -4.31 14.70 -0.94
CA GLY A 48 -3.10 14.21 -0.29
C GLY A 48 -1.98 15.23 -0.21
N GLY A 49 -2.27 16.51 -0.46
CA GLY A 49 -1.29 17.58 -0.33
C GLY A 49 -1.05 17.98 1.12
N PRO A 50 -0.16 18.98 1.35
CA PRO A 50 0.26 19.37 2.71
C PRO A 50 -0.87 19.84 3.62
N THR A 51 -1.98 20.32 3.05
CA THR A 51 -3.14 20.82 3.80
C THR A 51 -4.33 19.87 3.80
N ASP A 52 -4.21 18.72 3.14
CA ASP A 52 -5.29 17.74 3.04
C ASP A 52 -5.19 16.71 4.16
N ASP A 53 -6.35 16.24 4.64
CA ASP A 53 -6.44 15.19 5.65
C ASP A 53 -6.78 13.82 5.04
N MET A 54 -6.98 13.76 3.73
CA MET A 54 -7.21 12.52 3.02
C MET A 54 -6.66 12.61 1.61
N GLY A 55 -6.42 11.46 1.01
CA GLY A 55 -5.97 11.37 -0.36
C GLY A 55 -6.25 9.98 -0.93
N ILE A 56 -6.27 9.91 -2.25
CA ILE A 56 -6.42 8.66 -3.00
C ILE A 56 -5.21 8.50 -3.89
N VAL A 57 -4.66 7.29 -3.92
CA VAL A 57 -3.56 6.92 -4.81
C VAL A 57 -4.00 5.73 -5.64
N GLU A 58 -3.96 5.87 -6.95
CA GLU A 58 -4.10 4.75 -7.87
C GLU A 58 -2.71 4.32 -8.32
N PHE A 59 -2.45 3.01 -8.29
CA PHE A 59 -1.14 2.49 -8.62
C PHE A 59 -1.23 1.16 -9.34
N ARG A 60 -0.14 0.81 -10.02
CA ARG A 60 0.13 -0.53 -10.56
C ARG A 60 1.36 -1.08 -9.88
N ALA A 61 1.24 -2.27 -9.32
CA ALA A 61 2.35 -3.00 -8.75
C ALA A 61 2.61 -4.25 -9.59
N THR A 62 3.85 -4.44 -10.01
CA THR A 62 4.24 -5.60 -10.80
C THR A 62 4.90 -6.63 -9.91
N TYR A 63 4.67 -7.91 -10.20
CA TYR A 63 5.25 -9.02 -9.45
C TYR A 63 5.62 -10.17 -10.38
N LEU A 64 6.53 -11.02 -9.91
CA LEU A 64 6.89 -12.24 -10.63
C LEU A 64 5.89 -13.34 -10.28
N ARG A 65 5.41 -14.03 -11.32
CA ARG A 65 4.57 -15.22 -11.15
C ARG A 65 5.42 -16.45 -10.91
N PRO A 66 4.95 -17.41 -10.09
CA PRO A 66 5.59 -18.72 -10.02
C PRO A 66 5.63 -19.34 -11.42
N GLY A 67 6.78 -19.90 -11.81
CA GLY A 67 6.94 -20.47 -13.13
C GLY A 67 7.31 -19.50 -14.24
N GLY A 68 7.45 -18.21 -13.93
CA GLY A 68 7.84 -17.16 -14.86
C GLY A 68 6.70 -16.26 -15.29
N GLY A 69 7.04 -15.16 -15.95
CA GLY A 69 6.10 -14.13 -16.34
C GLY A 69 5.86 -13.07 -15.26
N VAL A 70 5.22 -11.99 -15.64
CA VAL A 70 4.96 -10.84 -14.79
C VAL A 70 3.46 -10.65 -14.63
N GLY A 71 3.01 -10.48 -13.39
CA GLY A 71 1.65 -10.07 -13.08
C GLY A 71 1.58 -8.59 -12.72
N VAL A 72 0.40 -8.01 -12.84
CA VAL A 72 0.13 -6.63 -12.48
C VAL A 72 -1.08 -6.58 -11.57
N GLN A 73 -0.95 -5.89 -10.43
CA GLN A 73 -2.07 -5.54 -9.56
C GLN A 73 -2.29 -4.04 -9.67
N GLN A 74 -3.49 -3.63 -10.04
CA GLN A 74 -3.88 -2.22 -10.05
C GLN A 74 -4.93 -2.00 -8.97
N GLU A 75 -4.73 -0.94 -8.18
CA GLU A 75 -5.59 -0.66 -7.04
C GLU A 75 -5.69 0.84 -6.83
N ARG A 76 -6.81 1.27 -6.26
CA ARG A 76 -7.00 2.62 -5.73
C ARG A 76 -7.11 2.51 -4.22
N SER A 77 -6.25 3.23 -3.52
CA SER A 77 -6.18 3.19 -2.06
C SER A 77 -6.48 4.55 -1.47
N ARG A 78 -7.26 4.55 -0.40
CA ARG A 78 -7.55 5.75 0.37
C ARG A 78 -6.61 5.84 1.56
N PHE A 79 -6.04 7.03 1.74
CA PHE A 79 -5.17 7.37 2.87
C PHE A 79 -5.81 8.49 3.66
N VAL A 80 -5.56 8.51 4.97
CA VAL A 80 -5.99 9.59 5.86
C VAL A 80 -4.80 10.07 6.67
N ARG A 81 -4.82 11.36 7.02
CA ARG A 81 -3.81 11.96 7.87
C ARG A 81 -4.41 12.30 9.23
N GLU A 82 -3.75 11.82 10.28
CA GLU A 82 -4.09 12.12 11.66
C GLU A 82 -2.81 12.41 12.44
N ALA A 83 -2.84 13.44 13.27
CA ALA A 83 -1.68 13.86 14.06
C ALA A 83 -0.41 14.04 13.22
N GLY A 84 -0.56 14.55 11.99
CA GLY A 84 0.54 14.78 11.06
C GLY A 84 1.09 13.55 10.37
N ARG A 85 0.47 12.39 10.53
CA ARG A 85 0.92 11.13 9.92
C ARG A 85 -0.11 10.59 8.95
N TRP A 86 0.35 10.08 7.80
CA TRP A 86 -0.49 9.42 6.82
C TRP A 86 -0.63 7.94 7.13
N TYR A 87 -1.86 7.45 7.03
CA TYR A 87 -2.20 6.04 7.22
C TYR A 87 -2.98 5.52 6.02
N TYR A 88 -2.70 4.28 5.63
CA TYR A 88 -3.57 3.54 4.72
C TYR A 88 -4.90 3.24 5.42
N LEU A 89 -6.02 3.51 4.76
CA LEU A 89 -7.34 3.25 5.32
C LEU A 89 -7.99 2.02 4.69
N ALA A 90 -8.17 2.05 3.38
CA ALA A 90 -8.89 0.99 2.68
C ALA A 90 -8.71 1.13 1.17
N GLU A 91 -9.03 0.06 0.46
CA GLU A 91 -9.22 0.09 -0.99
C GLU A 91 -10.50 0.86 -1.30
N VAL A 92 -10.47 1.63 -2.38
CA VAL A 92 -11.62 2.40 -2.84
C VAL A 92 -12.53 1.57 -3.73
#